data_0151eb50768d601fb42946d5755b1f26
#
_entry.id   0151eb50768d601fb42946d5755b1f26
#
_cell.length_a   1.000
_cell.length_b   1.000
_cell.length_c   1.000
_cell.angle_alpha   90.00
_cell.angle_beta   90.00
_cell.angle_gamma   90.00
#
_symmetry.space_group_name_H-M   'P 1'
#
loop_
_entity.id
_entity.type
_entity.pdbx_description
1 polymer ?
#
loop_
_entity_poly.entity_id
_entity_poly.type
_entity_poly.pdbx_seq_one_letter_code
_entity_poly.pdbx_strand_id
1 'polypeptide(L)'
;MSRLNPRLLIPFTARGLWPSRAASAEPAFTRRTHLLAWLGAASALGLAGCAGSPPKSQPRPTALPPEPQDSPELAAEVPATLSEADSQAVTLYALGLVGTPYRYGGNTPESGFDCSGLIRHVYRTQAGLPAPRTVAQLQFWGRPVPPAARRTGDLVLFTRGGQTSHAGIYVGQGRFVHAPSTGGQVRLEPLTAPHWSRQQVAYRRP
;
A
#
# COMPACT_ATOMS: atom_id res chain seq x y z
N MET A 1 -14.73 -67.02 -16.58
CA MET A 1 -15.36 -67.37 -15.30
C MET A 1 -15.28 -66.22 -14.36
N SER A 2 -16.41 -65.59 -14.20
CA SER A 2 -16.67 -64.37 -13.45
C SER A 2 -16.57 -64.57 -11.94
N ARG A 3 -16.04 -63.63 -11.21
CA ARG A 3 -16.42 -63.43 -9.81
C ARG A 3 -16.64 -61.97 -9.55
N LEU A 4 -17.91 -61.64 -9.38
CA LEU A 4 -18.45 -60.39 -8.88
C LEU A 4 -18.10 -60.20 -7.40
N ASN A 5 -17.68 -59.00 -7.03
CA ASN A 5 -17.47 -58.59 -5.63
C ASN A 5 -18.63 -57.66 -5.18
N PRO A 6 -19.31 -57.95 -4.06
CA PRO A 6 -20.52 -57.26 -3.68
C PRO A 6 -20.24 -55.90 -3.02
N ARG A 7 -21.13 -54.99 -3.32
CA ARG A 7 -21.28 -53.64 -2.78
C ARG A 7 -21.39 -53.60 -1.25
N LEU A 8 -20.50 -52.90 -0.58
CA LEU A 8 -20.69 -52.45 0.79
C LEU A 8 -21.42 -51.10 0.76
N LEU A 9 -22.71 -51.15 1.03
CA LEU A 9 -23.57 -49.99 1.34
C LEU A 9 -23.32 -49.58 2.79
N ILE A 10 -22.77 -48.43 3.02
CA ILE A 10 -22.70 -47.81 4.34
C ILE A 10 -23.88 -46.83 4.45
N PRO A 11 -24.77 -46.93 5.41
CA PRO A 11 -25.85 -45.99 5.62
C PRO A 11 -25.35 -44.75 6.30
N PHE A 12 -25.57 -43.60 5.66
CA PHE A 12 -25.29 -42.27 6.20
C PHE A 12 -26.46 -41.84 7.09
N THR A 13 -26.31 -42.00 8.41
CA THR A 13 -27.24 -41.44 9.39
C THR A 13 -26.40 -40.73 10.45
N ALA A 14 -26.40 -39.40 10.40
CA ALA A 14 -26.23 -38.56 11.60
C ALA A 14 -26.74 -37.14 11.31
N ARG A 15 -27.97 -36.91 11.67
CA ARG A 15 -28.49 -35.57 11.94
C ARG A 15 -27.78 -35.02 13.15
N GLY A 16 -26.82 -34.15 12.97
CA GLY A 16 -26.22 -33.30 14.00
C GLY A 16 -27.05 -32.01 14.11
N LEU A 17 -27.88 -31.91 15.12
CA LEU A 17 -28.53 -30.68 15.57
C LEU A 17 -27.41 -29.74 16.10
N TRP A 18 -27.21 -28.63 15.44
CA TRP A 18 -26.42 -27.53 15.96
C TRP A 18 -27.31 -26.67 16.88
N PRO A 19 -26.87 -26.37 18.12
CA PRO A 19 -27.61 -25.47 18.98
C PRO A 19 -27.51 -24.04 18.45
N SER A 20 -28.69 -23.44 18.27
CA SER A 20 -28.92 -22.02 18.03
C SER A 20 -28.27 -21.23 19.18
N ARG A 21 -27.21 -20.50 18.92
CA ARG A 21 -26.60 -19.62 19.92
C ARG A 21 -27.32 -18.28 19.90
N ALA A 22 -27.90 -17.98 21.03
CA ALA A 22 -28.66 -16.79 21.37
C ALA A 22 -27.95 -15.47 20.94
N ALA A 23 -28.77 -14.55 20.44
CA ALA A 23 -28.43 -13.16 20.21
C ALA A 23 -27.99 -12.51 21.51
N SER A 24 -26.72 -12.09 21.55
CA SER A 24 -26.22 -11.21 22.62
C SER A 24 -26.45 -9.76 22.18
N ALA A 25 -27.24 -9.06 22.99
CA ALA A 25 -27.59 -7.67 22.86
C ALA A 25 -26.33 -6.77 22.82
N GLU A 26 -26.25 -5.88 21.86
CA GLU A 26 -25.28 -4.80 21.85
C GLU A 26 -25.63 -3.74 22.90
N PRO A 27 -24.64 -3.23 23.65
CA PRO A 27 -24.87 -2.07 24.50
C PRO A 27 -24.96 -0.79 23.67
N ALA A 28 -26.06 -0.08 23.79
CA ALA A 28 -26.28 1.24 23.24
C ALA A 28 -25.21 2.21 23.75
N PHE A 29 -24.37 2.72 22.85
CA PHE A 29 -23.40 3.76 23.15
C PHE A 29 -24.11 5.13 23.16
N THR A 30 -24.40 5.61 24.36
CA THR A 30 -25.00 6.90 24.64
C THR A 30 -24.06 8.02 24.22
N ARG A 31 -24.44 8.79 23.21
CA ARG A 31 -23.79 10.06 22.83
C ARG A 31 -23.95 11.05 23.98
N ARG A 32 -22.91 11.34 24.71
CA ARG A 32 -22.80 12.52 25.57
C ARG A 32 -22.26 13.68 24.74
N THR A 33 -23.16 14.56 24.36
CA THR A 33 -22.90 15.90 23.87
C THR A 33 -22.31 16.75 25.01
N HIS A 34 -21.04 17.09 24.94
CA HIS A 34 -20.47 18.17 25.74
C HIS A 34 -20.41 19.44 24.91
N LEU A 35 -21.47 20.26 25.05
CA LEU A 35 -21.47 21.68 24.76
C LEU A 35 -20.64 22.38 25.85
N LEU A 36 -19.46 22.89 25.52
CA LEU A 36 -18.77 23.91 26.32
C LEU A 36 -18.67 25.17 25.49
N ALA A 37 -19.53 26.14 25.88
CA ALA A 37 -19.48 27.51 25.51
C ALA A 37 -18.22 28.16 26.14
N TRP A 38 -17.42 28.81 25.31
CA TRP A 38 -16.43 29.80 25.77
C TRP A 38 -16.83 31.16 25.26
N LEU A 39 -17.39 31.96 26.20
CA LEU A 39 -17.60 33.38 26.07
C LEU A 39 -16.32 34.11 26.50
N GLY A 40 -15.87 35.05 25.67
CA GLY A 40 -15.48 36.38 26.05
C GLY A 40 -14.10 36.61 26.65
N ALA A 41 -13.29 37.39 25.95
CA ALA A 41 -12.68 38.61 26.49
C ALA A 41 -12.01 39.41 25.35
N ALA A 42 -12.62 40.50 24.98
CA ALA A 42 -11.99 41.56 24.23
C ALA A 42 -11.03 42.32 25.16
N SER A 43 -9.81 42.57 24.72
CA SER A 43 -8.92 43.58 25.32
C SER A 43 -8.20 44.32 24.20
N ALA A 44 -8.66 45.52 23.94
CA ALA A 44 -7.99 46.55 23.20
C ALA A 44 -6.99 47.24 24.12
N LEU A 45 -5.79 47.57 23.63
CA LEU A 45 -4.81 48.61 23.99
C LEU A 45 -3.52 48.25 23.25
N GLY A 46 -2.83 49.10 22.52
CA GLY A 46 -2.47 50.45 22.52
C GLY A 46 -1.54 50.67 21.37
N LEU A 47 -1.77 51.69 20.60
CA LEU A 47 -0.87 52.28 19.64
C LEU A 47 0.37 52.88 20.36
N ALA A 48 1.56 52.40 20.00
CA ALA A 48 2.78 53.17 20.22
C ALA A 48 3.59 53.15 18.93
N GLY A 49 3.55 54.25 18.19
CA GLY A 49 4.36 54.49 17.02
C GLY A 49 5.83 54.70 17.43
N CYS A 50 6.73 54.00 16.79
CA CYS A 50 8.14 54.34 16.71
C CYS A 50 8.46 54.67 15.26
N ALA A 51 8.64 55.94 14.97
CA ALA A 51 9.23 56.44 13.73
C ALA A 51 10.70 56.01 13.69
N GLY A 52 10.99 54.94 12.97
CA GLY A 52 12.36 54.50 12.67
C GLY A 52 12.87 55.23 11.46
N SER A 53 14.00 55.92 11.63
CA SER A 53 14.76 56.64 10.59
C SER A 53 15.17 55.68 9.46
N PRO A 54 15.24 56.16 8.21
CA PRO A 54 15.66 55.33 7.08
C PRO A 54 17.14 54.88 7.24
N PRO A 55 17.47 53.63 6.96
CA PRO A 55 18.86 53.17 7.01
C PRO A 55 19.68 53.85 5.90
N LYS A 56 20.82 54.42 6.29
CA LYS A 56 21.85 54.95 5.37
C LYS A 56 22.28 53.82 4.45
N SER A 57 22.19 54.04 3.14
CA SER A 57 22.71 53.16 2.09
C SER A 57 24.22 52.97 2.29
N GLN A 58 24.64 51.80 2.68
CA GLN A 58 26.03 51.37 2.62
C GLN A 58 26.41 51.09 1.17
N PRO A 59 27.60 51.50 0.73
CA PRO A 59 28.07 51.13 -0.60
C PRO A 59 28.18 49.59 -0.72
N ARG A 60 27.51 49.07 -1.71
CA ARG A 60 27.52 47.65 -2.09
C ARG A 60 28.97 47.26 -2.47
N PRO A 61 29.58 46.24 -1.85
CA PRO A 61 30.80 45.70 -2.36
C PRO A 61 30.60 45.20 -3.79
N THR A 62 31.45 45.65 -4.71
CA THR A 62 31.48 45.19 -6.08
C THR A 62 31.68 43.66 -6.06
N ALA A 63 30.64 42.95 -6.46
CA ALA A 63 30.71 41.50 -6.60
C ALA A 63 31.77 41.17 -7.65
N LEU A 64 32.75 40.40 -7.24
CA LEU A 64 33.66 39.66 -8.15
C LEU A 64 32.79 38.79 -9.11
N PRO A 65 33.22 38.60 -10.37
CA PRO A 65 32.54 37.69 -11.27
C PRO A 65 32.47 36.32 -10.60
N PRO A 66 31.35 35.62 -10.69
CA PRO A 66 31.30 34.26 -10.17
C PRO A 66 32.32 33.41 -10.95
N GLU A 67 33.27 32.83 -10.20
CA GLU A 67 34.06 31.73 -10.72
C GLU A 67 33.11 30.63 -11.22
N PRO A 68 33.44 29.92 -12.29
CA PRO A 68 32.70 28.75 -12.69
C PRO A 68 32.74 27.74 -11.55
N GLN A 69 31.72 27.69 -10.77
CA GLN A 69 31.51 26.58 -9.85
C GLN A 69 31.21 25.39 -10.76
N ASP A 70 32.20 24.55 -10.97
CA ASP A 70 32.03 23.15 -11.30
C ASP A 70 31.24 22.53 -10.13
N SER A 71 29.95 22.85 -10.08
CA SER A 71 29.00 22.07 -9.36
C SER A 71 29.03 20.70 -10.04
N PRO A 72 29.38 19.61 -9.34
CA PRO A 72 29.05 18.30 -9.88
C PRO A 72 27.55 18.35 -10.08
N GLU A 73 27.16 18.43 -11.35
CA GLU A 73 25.80 18.19 -11.81
C GLU A 73 25.36 16.95 -11.04
N LEU A 74 24.47 17.14 -10.06
CA LEU A 74 23.75 16.04 -9.44
C LEU A 74 23.12 15.32 -10.62
N ALA A 75 23.85 14.30 -11.12
CA ALA A 75 23.32 13.36 -12.07
C ALA A 75 22.00 12.96 -11.47
N ALA A 76 20.91 13.42 -12.09
CA ALA A 76 19.56 13.05 -11.69
C ALA A 76 19.60 11.54 -11.63
N GLU A 77 19.55 11.01 -10.41
CA GLU A 77 19.59 9.59 -10.14
C GLU A 77 18.45 8.99 -10.95
N VAL A 78 18.81 8.41 -12.12
CA VAL A 78 17.84 7.69 -12.94
C VAL A 78 17.26 6.64 -12.00
N PRO A 79 15.96 6.67 -11.68
CA PRO A 79 15.40 5.76 -10.70
C PRO A 79 15.82 4.35 -11.06
N ALA A 80 16.52 3.67 -10.16
CA ALA A 80 17.04 2.33 -10.39
C ALA A 80 15.89 1.44 -10.87
N THR A 81 15.93 1.05 -12.13
CA THR A 81 14.91 0.18 -12.71
C THR A 81 15.14 -1.22 -12.14
N LEU A 82 14.10 -1.83 -11.62
CA LEU A 82 14.11 -3.20 -11.10
C LEU A 82 14.80 -4.14 -12.09
N SER A 83 15.97 -4.69 -11.70
CA SER A 83 16.72 -5.63 -12.52
C SER A 83 15.95 -6.96 -12.67
N GLU A 84 16.37 -7.82 -13.57
CA GLU A 84 15.74 -9.14 -13.71
C GLU A 84 16.01 -10.03 -12.49
N ALA A 85 17.21 -9.98 -11.94
CA ALA A 85 17.56 -10.69 -10.72
C ALA A 85 16.73 -10.23 -9.53
N ASP A 86 16.57 -8.91 -9.34
CA ASP A 86 15.74 -8.35 -8.29
C ASP A 86 14.26 -8.70 -8.50
N SER A 87 13.79 -8.72 -9.74
CA SER A 87 12.43 -9.18 -10.10
C SER A 87 12.15 -10.59 -9.62
N GLN A 88 13.12 -11.50 -9.81
CA GLN A 88 13.01 -12.88 -9.36
C GLN A 88 13.03 -12.96 -7.83
N ALA A 89 13.95 -12.25 -7.18
CA ALA A 89 14.07 -12.20 -5.72
C ALA A 89 12.78 -11.63 -5.08
N VAL A 90 12.26 -10.50 -5.59
CA VAL A 90 10.98 -9.89 -5.17
C VAL A 90 9.83 -10.91 -5.30
N THR A 91 9.77 -11.62 -6.42
CA THR A 91 8.71 -12.60 -6.70
C THR A 91 8.74 -13.76 -5.72
N LEU A 92 9.91 -14.39 -5.55
CA LEU A 92 10.08 -15.55 -4.66
C LEU A 92 9.82 -15.18 -3.21
N TYR A 93 10.32 -14.02 -2.79
CA TYR A 93 10.10 -13.55 -1.43
C TYR A 93 8.63 -13.22 -1.16
N ALA A 94 7.95 -12.56 -2.09
CA ALA A 94 6.51 -12.29 -1.97
C ALA A 94 5.69 -13.58 -1.84
N LEU A 95 6.03 -14.62 -2.61
CA LEU A 95 5.39 -15.94 -2.50
C LEU A 95 5.65 -16.59 -1.13
N GLY A 96 6.83 -16.43 -0.56
CA GLY A 96 7.18 -16.92 0.77
C GLY A 96 6.40 -16.26 1.91
N LEU A 97 5.83 -15.09 1.68
CA LEU A 97 5.02 -14.36 2.67
C LEU A 97 3.53 -14.73 2.64
N VAL A 98 3.10 -15.61 1.73
CA VAL A 98 1.71 -16.10 1.67
C VAL A 98 1.35 -16.77 3.00
N GLY A 99 0.17 -16.43 3.54
CA GLY A 99 -0.27 -16.87 4.87
C GLY A 99 0.01 -15.87 6.00
N THR A 100 0.89 -14.88 5.80
CA THR A 100 1.11 -13.82 6.80
C THR A 100 -0.18 -13.06 7.08
N PRO A 101 -0.56 -12.82 8.34
CA PRO A 101 -1.80 -12.13 8.68
C PRO A 101 -1.90 -10.72 8.06
N TYR A 102 -3.10 -10.35 7.63
CA TYR A 102 -3.39 -8.96 7.29
C TYR A 102 -3.48 -8.11 8.56
N ARG A 103 -2.85 -6.96 8.54
CA ARG A 103 -3.02 -5.94 9.57
C ARG A 103 -3.00 -4.55 8.95
N TYR A 104 -4.01 -3.76 9.22
CA TYR A 104 -4.03 -2.37 8.78
C TYR A 104 -2.85 -1.61 9.38
N GLY A 105 -2.06 -0.95 8.51
CA GLY A 105 -0.82 -0.28 8.91
C GLY A 105 0.37 -1.21 9.11
N GLY A 106 0.21 -2.53 9.02
CA GLY A 106 1.27 -3.52 9.16
C GLY A 106 2.27 -3.47 8.01
N ASN A 107 3.54 -3.76 8.31
CA ASN A 107 4.65 -3.63 7.35
C ASN A 107 5.81 -4.60 7.61
N THR A 108 5.64 -5.59 8.50
CA THR A 108 6.62 -6.66 8.76
C THR A 108 5.91 -8.02 8.87
N PRO A 109 6.63 -9.14 8.65
CA PRO A 109 6.05 -10.46 8.80
C PRO A 109 5.45 -10.72 10.19
N GLU A 110 6.09 -10.21 11.24
CA GLU A 110 5.69 -10.41 12.63
C GLU A 110 4.44 -9.61 13.00
N SER A 111 4.35 -8.38 12.48
CA SER A 111 3.21 -7.47 12.74
C SER A 111 2.03 -7.72 11.82
N GLY A 112 2.23 -8.45 10.73
CA GLY A 112 1.30 -8.56 9.61
C GLY A 112 1.46 -7.43 8.59
N PHE A 113 0.71 -7.51 7.48
CA PHE A 113 0.79 -6.58 6.37
C PHE A 113 -0.56 -5.98 5.98
N ASP A 114 -0.57 -4.70 5.60
CA ASP A 114 -1.54 -4.18 4.64
C ASP A 114 -0.97 -4.26 3.21
N CYS A 115 -1.76 -3.93 2.19
CA CYS A 115 -1.36 -4.08 0.78
C CYS A 115 -0.09 -3.29 0.43
N SER A 116 0.02 -2.04 0.85
CA SER A 116 1.18 -1.19 0.59
C SER A 116 2.36 -1.51 1.50
N GLY A 117 2.11 -1.99 2.72
CA GLY A 117 3.12 -2.46 3.65
C GLY A 117 3.84 -3.70 3.14
N LEU A 118 3.10 -4.66 2.59
CA LEU A 118 3.67 -5.83 1.92
C LEU A 118 4.60 -5.42 0.78
N ILE A 119 4.13 -4.55 -0.12
CA ILE A 119 4.91 -4.06 -1.25
C ILE A 119 6.19 -3.37 -0.77
N ARG A 120 6.05 -2.42 0.17
CA ARG A 120 7.21 -1.71 0.73
C ARG A 120 8.23 -2.65 1.36
N HIS A 121 7.78 -3.63 2.13
CA HIS A 121 8.65 -4.61 2.78
C HIS A 121 9.42 -5.43 1.74
N VAL A 122 8.72 -6.00 0.75
CA VAL A 122 9.31 -6.88 -0.26
C VAL A 122 10.34 -6.15 -1.12
N TYR A 123 10.00 -5.00 -1.70
CA TYR A 123 10.94 -4.29 -2.57
C TYR A 123 12.13 -3.69 -1.82
N ARG A 124 11.92 -3.22 -0.59
CA ARG A 124 13.02 -2.75 0.24
C ARG A 124 14.00 -3.88 0.60
N THR A 125 13.48 -5.04 0.96
CA THR A 125 14.29 -6.17 1.42
C THR A 125 15.02 -6.86 0.28
N GLN A 126 14.41 -6.99 -0.90
CA GLN A 126 14.96 -7.76 -2.00
C GLN A 126 15.68 -6.93 -3.06
N ALA A 127 15.27 -5.68 -3.24
CA ALA A 127 15.81 -4.82 -4.29
C ALA A 127 16.39 -3.49 -3.75
N GLY A 128 16.37 -3.25 -2.44
CA GLY A 128 16.79 -1.98 -1.85
C GLY A 128 15.93 -0.77 -2.23
N LEU A 129 14.78 -1.00 -2.90
CA LEU A 129 13.94 0.08 -3.42
C LEU A 129 12.96 0.59 -2.36
N PRO A 130 12.96 1.91 -2.05
CA PRO A 130 12.10 2.51 -1.04
C PRO A 130 10.67 2.74 -1.59
N ALA A 131 9.84 1.70 -1.65
CA ALA A 131 8.47 1.84 -2.11
C ALA A 131 7.65 2.78 -1.20
N PRO A 132 6.75 3.61 -1.78
CA PRO A 132 5.84 4.48 -1.05
C PRO A 132 4.94 3.73 -0.07
N ARG A 133 4.48 4.44 0.99
CA ARG A 133 3.65 3.81 2.03
C ARG A 133 2.19 3.65 1.66
N THR A 134 1.67 4.41 0.71
CA THR A 134 0.25 4.39 0.37
C THR A 134 0.01 3.93 -1.07
N VAL A 135 -1.14 3.28 -1.30
CA VAL A 135 -1.56 2.86 -2.64
C VAL A 135 -1.69 4.05 -3.59
N ALA A 136 -2.16 5.20 -3.08
CA ALA A 136 -2.26 6.42 -3.86
C ALA A 136 -0.91 6.92 -4.40
N GLN A 137 0.17 6.70 -3.67
CA GLN A 137 1.52 7.03 -4.12
C GLN A 137 2.12 5.94 -5.01
N LEU A 138 1.81 4.66 -4.75
CA LEU A 138 2.28 3.53 -5.55
C LEU A 138 1.84 3.63 -7.02
N GLN A 139 0.69 4.27 -7.31
CA GLN A 139 0.23 4.45 -8.69
C GLN A 139 1.18 5.30 -9.54
N PHE A 140 2.09 6.06 -8.93
CA PHE A 140 3.08 6.89 -9.63
C PHE A 140 4.50 6.34 -9.49
N TRP A 141 4.71 5.29 -8.69
CA TRP A 141 6.02 4.74 -8.42
C TRP A 141 6.47 3.75 -9.51
N GLY A 142 7.66 4.00 -10.06
CA GLY A 142 8.19 3.27 -11.20
C GLY A 142 7.56 3.71 -12.55
N ARG A 143 7.97 3.10 -13.65
CA ARG A 143 7.46 3.37 -15.00
C ARG A 143 6.21 2.55 -15.30
N PRO A 144 5.26 3.07 -16.08
CA PRO A 144 4.12 2.28 -16.56
C PRO A 144 4.57 1.14 -17.48
N VAL A 145 3.91 -0.01 -17.37
CA VAL A 145 4.19 -1.20 -18.16
C VAL A 145 2.93 -1.61 -18.91
N PRO A 146 2.98 -1.72 -20.24
CA PRO A 146 1.86 -2.28 -21.01
C PRO A 146 1.54 -3.72 -20.56
N PRO A 147 0.27 -4.16 -20.59
CA PRO A 147 -0.11 -5.51 -20.19
C PRO A 147 0.67 -6.63 -20.89
N ALA A 148 1.02 -6.45 -22.17
CA ALA A 148 1.80 -7.42 -22.95
C ALA A 148 3.27 -7.50 -22.51
N ALA A 149 3.83 -6.45 -21.89
CA ALA A 149 5.23 -6.36 -21.47
C ALA A 149 5.42 -6.59 -19.96
N ARG A 150 4.34 -6.96 -19.24
CA ARG A 150 4.43 -7.26 -17.81
C ARG A 150 5.31 -8.49 -17.56
N ARG A 151 6.08 -8.44 -16.49
CA ARG A 151 6.90 -9.56 -16.01
C ARG A 151 6.74 -9.74 -14.50
N THR A 152 7.22 -10.87 -13.99
CA THR A 152 7.28 -11.11 -12.54
C THR A 152 8.00 -9.96 -11.84
N GLY A 153 7.58 -9.63 -10.62
CA GLY A 153 8.10 -8.50 -9.87
C GLY A 153 7.52 -7.13 -10.26
N ASP A 154 6.67 -7.01 -11.30
CA ASP A 154 5.95 -5.76 -11.55
C ASP A 154 4.84 -5.55 -10.53
N LEU A 155 4.54 -4.29 -10.21
CA LEU A 155 3.35 -3.93 -9.45
C LEU A 155 2.09 -4.17 -10.25
N VAL A 156 1.06 -4.67 -9.60
CA VAL A 156 -0.33 -4.70 -10.10
C VAL A 156 -1.13 -3.69 -9.30
N LEU A 157 -1.78 -2.78 -9.98
CA LEU A 157 -2.62 -1.73 -9.40
C LEU A 157 -4.06 -1.94 -9.82
N PHE A 158 -4.98 -1.87 -8.88
CA PHE A 158 -6.41 -2.04 -9.10
C PHE A 158 -7.13 -0.73 -8.86
N THR A 159 -7.87 -0.28 -9.88
CA THR A 159 -8.61 0.98 -9.88
C THR A 159 -10.11 0.72 -10.00
N ARG A 160 -10.88 1.36 -9.14
CA ARG A 160 -12.33 1.32 -9.14
C ARG A 160 -12.87 2.74 -9.02
N GLY A 161 -13.79 3.14 -9.90
CA GLY A 161 -14.35 4.49 -9.87
C GLY A 161 -13.31 5.59 -10.05
N GLY A 162 -12.26 5.36 -10.85
CA GLY A 162 -11.18 6.33 -11.08
C GLY A 162 -10.13 6.41 -9.96
N GLN A 163 -10.31 5.68 -8.85
CA GLN A 163 -9.38 5.70 -7.73
C GLN A 163 -8.65 4.36 -7.59
N THR A 164 -7.32 4.40 -7.52
CA THR A 164 -6.50 3.22 -7.20
C THR A 164 -6.66 2.89 -5.71
N SER A 165 -7.27 1.74 -5.43
CA SER A 165 -7.66 1.32 -4.07
C SER A 165 -6.89 0.13 -3.55
N HIS A 166 -6.21 -0.63 -4.44
CA HIS A 166 -5.46 -1.81 -4.04
C HIS A 166 -4.23 -2.03 -4.92
N ALA A 167 -3.24 -2.74 -4.38
CA ALA A 167 -2.02 -3.08 -5.08
C ALA A 167 -1.51 -4.46 -4.67
N GLY A 168 -0.76 -5.09 -5.57
CA GLY A 168 -0.09 -6.37 -5.37
C GLY A 168 1.19 -6.48 -6.20
N ILE A 169 1.84 -7.63 -6.13
CA ILE A 169 3.06 -7.98 -6.88
C ILE A 169 2.71 -9.07 -7.87
N TYR A 170 2.93 -8.82 -9.16
CA TYR A 170 2.70 -9.81 -10.20
C TYR A 170 3.76 -10.91 -10.16
N VAL A 171 3.32 -12.17 -10.15
CA VAL A 171 4.22 -13.33 -10.01
C VAL A 171 4.17 -14.27 -11.22
N GLY A 172 3.63 -13.79 -12.33
CA GLY A 172 3.52 -14.59 -13.57
C GLY A 172 2.18 -15.33 -13.69
N GLN A 173 1.92 -15.89 -14.88
CA GLN A 173 0.75 -16.73 -15.19
C GLN A 173 -0.61 -16.10 -14.81
N GLY A 174 -0.74 -14.78 -14.95
CA GLY A 174 -1.96 -14.08 -14.56
C GLY A 174 -2.26 -14.06 -13.07
N ARG A 175 -1.25 -14.27 -12.21
CA ARG A 175 -1.38 -14.34 -10.73
C ARG A 175 -0.59 -13.24 -10.06
N PHE A 176 -1.02 -12.87 -8.87
CA PHE A 176 -0.36 -11.85 -8.06
C PHE A 176 -0.46 -12.17 -6.57
N VAL A 177 0.52 -11.70 -5.82
CA VAL A 177 0.54 -11.76 -4.35
C VAL A 177 0.12 -10.43 -3.79
N HIS A 178 -0.76 -10.43 -2.81
CA HIS A 178 -1.28 -9.24 -2.16
C HIS A 178 -1.74 -9.50 -0.72
N ALA A 179 -1.98 -8.44 0.05
CA ALA A 179 -2.56 -8.49 1.39
C ALA A 179 -3.97 -7.86 1.37
N PRO A 180 -5.04 -8.63 1.13
CA PRO A 180 -6.42 -8.12 1.17
C PRO A 180 -6.93 -8.02 2.61
N SER A 181 -7.71 -6.98 2.92
CA SER A 181 -8.38 -6.84 4.21
C SER A 181 -9.42 -7.95 4.44
N THR A 182 -10.16 -8.32 3.39
CA THR A 182 -11.10 -9.44 3.43
C THR A 182 -10.33 -10.76 3.33
N GLY A 183 -10.49 -11.61 4.34
CA GLY A 183 -9.81 -12.90 4.44
C GLY A 183 -8.52 -12.88 5.23
N GLY A 184 -8.08 -11.70 5.68
CA GLY A 184 -7.16 -11.55 6.82
C GLY A 184 -5.73 -12.05 6.65
N GLN A 185 -5.25 -12.36 5.44
CA GLN A 185 -3.85 -12.81 5.22
C GLN A 185 -3.35 -12.51 3.82
N VAL A 186 -2.03 -12.49 3.65
CA VAL A 186 -1.36 -12.43 2.34
C VAL A 186 -1.75 -13.65 1.52
N ARG A 187 -2.14 -13.43 0.25
CA ARG A 187 -2.62 -14.49 -0.65
C ARG A 187 -2.06 -14.38 -2.06
N LEU A 188 -2.01 -15.52 -2.71
CA LEU A 188 -1.80 -15.63 -4.15
C LEU A 188 -3.16 -15.81 -4.82
N GLU A 189 -3.52 -14.86 -5.70
CA GLU A 189 -4.81 -14.89 -6.41
C GLU A 189 -4.63 -14.70 -7.92
N PRO A 190 -5.53 -15.25 -8.76
CA PRO A 190 -5.54 -14.97 -10.18
C PRO A 190 -6.21 -13.61 -10.46
N LEU A 191 -5.71 -12.90 -11.46
CA LEU A 191 -6.29 -11.63 -11.96
C LEU A 191 -7.72 -11.83 -12.50
N THR A 192 -8.05 -13.07 -12.90
CA THR A 192 -9.37 -13.46 -13.41
C THR A 192 -10.40 -13.74 -12.31
N ALA A 193 -10.01 -13.73 -11.03
CA ALA A 193 -10.96 -13.89 -9.94
C ALA A 193 -12.08 -12.83 -10.00
N PRO A 194 -13.33 -13.18 -9.66
CA PRO A 194 -14.51 -12.32 -9.91
C PRO A 194 -14.41 -10.91 -9.32
N HIS A 195 -13.71 -10.74 -8.21
CA HIS A 195 -13.49 -9.44 -7.58
C HIS A 195 -12.51 -8.57 -8.40
N TRP A 196 -11.43 -9.17 -8.90
CA TRP A 196 -10.35 -8.46 -9.58
C TRP A 196 -10.64 -8.21 -11.05
N SER A 197 -11.30 -9.15 -11.73
CA SER A 197 -11.65 -9.03 -13.15
C SER A 197 -12.62 -7.88 -13.49
N ARG A 198 -13.31 -7.34 -12.47
CA ARG A 198 -14.22 -6.19 -12.61
C ARG A 198 -13.54 -4.84 -12.41
N GLN A 199 -12.24 -4.83 -12.08
CA GLN A 199 -11.49 -3.61 -11.83
C GLN A 199 -10.58 -3.30 -13.02
N GLN A 200 -10.25 -2.02 -13.18
CA GLN A 200 -9.21 -1.63 -14.12
C GLN A 200 -7.85 -2.01 -13.53
N VAL A 201 -7.03 -2.68 -14.33
CA VAL A 201 -5.71 -3.15 -13.92
C VAL A 201 -4.63 -2.37 -14.66
N ALA A 202 -3.67 -1.84 -13.93
CA ALA A 202 -2.47 -1.23 -14.46
C ALA A 202 -1.21 -1.89 -13.87
N TYR A 203 -0.10 -1.80 -14.60
CA TYR A 203 1.18 -2.36 -14.15
C TYR A 203 2.23 -1.26 -14.10
N ARG A 204 3.13 -1.35 -13.13
CA ARG A 204 4.29 -0.47 -13.01
C ARG A 204 5.53 -1.27 -12.64
N ARG A 205 6.66 -0.85 -13.19
CA ARG A 205 7.97 -1.41 -12.89
C ARG A 205 8.79 -0.37 -12.14
N PRO A 206 9.03 -0.61 -10.85
CA PRO A 206 9.93 0.22 -10.04
C PRO A 206 11.36 0.23 -10.55
#